data_b1f1acd53b17ed99accb4b98571e694c
#
_entry.id   b1f1acd53b17ed99accb4b98571e694c
#
_cell.length_a   1.000
_cell.length_b   1.000
_cell.length_c   1.000
_cell.angle_alpha   90.00
_cell.angle_beta   90.00
_cell.angle_gamma   90.00
#
_symmetry.space_group_name_H-M   'P 1'
#
loop_
_entity.id
_entity.type
_entity.pdbx_description
1 polymer ?
#
loop_
_entity_poly.entity_id
_entity_poly.type
_entity_poly.pdbx_seq_one_letter_code
_entity_poly.pdbx_strand_id
1 'polypeptide(L)'
;MKKNLLLLFLMVLPFFVSSCSDEDGDWDPMKWKTEVKKSSDDYFHVPPQGGNYVFYCTNYSSFWVVSATEKIARGEEKRFSPNYDDNKDASITTDWLTAKSEGNILTVTIQPTTQDANRFMKVEVEAGDVFDEFNFKQRGLKVGL
;
A
#
# COMPACT_ATOMS: atom_id res chain seq x y z
N MET A 1 -59.71 -11.55 23.98
CA MET A 1 -59.05 -10.43 23.26
C MET A 1 -57.57 -10.24 23.60
N LYS A 2 -57.13 -10.46 24.83
CA LYS A 2 -55.69 -10.30 25.19
C LYS A 2 -54.76 -11.36 24.60
N LYS A 3 -55.26 -12.56 24.28
CA LYS A 3 -54.43 -13.65 23.67
C LYS A 3 -54.09 -13.41 22.20
N ASN A 4 -54.95 -12.73 21.48
CA ASN A 4 -54.73 -12.46 20.04
C ASN A 4 -53.74 -11.31 19.82
N LEU A 5 -53.63 -10.37 20.76
CA LEU A 5 -52.67 -9.28 20.69
C LEU A 5 -51.23 -9.77 20.91
N LEU A 6 -51.05 -10.76 21.80
CA LEU A 6 -49.77 -11.38 22.06
C LEU A 6 -49.27 -12.20 20.85
N LEU A 7 -50.18 -12.88 20.16
CA LEU A 7 -49.85 -13.66 18.95
C LEU A 7 -49.49 -12.75 17.77
N LEU A 8 -50.13 -11.59 17.66
CA LEU A 8 -49.81 -10.60 16.64
C LEU A 8 -48.43 -9.98 16.87
N PHE A 9 -48.05 -9.76 18.14
CA PHE A 9 -46.76 -9.23 18.50
C PHE A 9 -45.60 -10.26 18.26
N LEU A 10 -45.88 -11.56 18.42
CA LEU A 10 -44.94 -12.60 18.15
C LEU A 10 -44.69 -12.84 16.64
N MET A 11 -45.70 -12.50 15.79
CA MET A 11 -45.55 -12.62 14.32
C MET A 11 -44.78 -11.48 13.68
N VAL A 12 -44.66 -10.34 14.35
CA VAL A 12 -43.92 -9.17 13.81
C VAL A 12 -42.43 -9.18 14.16
N LEU A 13 -42.04 -9.97 15.17
CA LEU A 13 -40.64 -10.03 15.63
C LEU A 13 -39.64 -10.68 14.66
N PRO A 14 -39.98 -11.60 13.75
CA PRO A 14 -38.99 -12.18 12.85
C PRO A 14 -38.60 -11.30 11.68
N PHE A 15 -39.28 -10.16 11.45
CA PHE A 15 -38.96 -9.29 10.31
C PHE A 15 -37.86 -8.25 10.58
N PHE A 16 -37.38 -8.13 11.81
CA PHE A 16 -36.35 -7.15 12.15
C PHE A 16 -34.93 -7.72 12.27
N VAL A 17 -34.73 -9.01 12.05
CA VAL A 17 -33.41 -9.66 12.12
C VAL A 17 -32.79 -9.99 10.76
N SER A 18 -33.27 -9.41 9.69
CA SER A 18 -32.73 -9.65 8.36
C SER A 18 -32.10 -8.40 7.73
N SER A 19 -31.43 -7.60 8.54
CA SER A 19 -30.69 -6.44 8.04
C SER A 19 -29.29 -6.39 8.62
N CYS A 20 -28.64 -7.53 8.68
CA CYS A 20 -27.20 -7.63 8.53
C CYS A 20 -26.96 -8.33 7.20
N SER A 21 -27.13 -7.61 6.11
CA SER A 21 -26.51 -8.02 4.88
C SER A 21 -25.00 -7.84 5.10
N ASP A 22 -24.25 -8.89 4.85
CA ASP A 22 -22.80 -8.92 4.79
C ASP A 22 -22.29 -8.02 3.64
N GLU A 23 -22.60 -6.74 3.69
CA GLU A 23 -22.03 -5.69 2.87
C GLU A 23 -20.88 -4.99 3.60
N ASP A 24 -20.36 -5.60 4.65
CA ASP A 24 -19.04 -5.30 5.16
C ASP A 24 -18.05 -5.87 4.12
N GLY A 25 -17.79 -5.02 3.12
CA GLY A 25 -17.12 -5.31 1.90
C GLY A 25 -15.95 -6.28 2.04
N ASP A 26 -16.07 -7.41 1.36
CA ASP A 26 -14.91 -8.12 0.85
C ASP A 26 -14.22 -7.16 -0.13
N TRP A 27 -13.37 -6.28 0.42
CA TRP A 27 -12.55 -5.40 -0.37
C TRP A 27 -11.53 -6.26 -1.11
N ASP A 28 -11.68 -6.36 -2.41
CA ASP A 28 -10.71 -7.08 -3.24
C ASP A 28 -9.30 -6.53 -3.01
N PRO A 29 -8.29 -7.39 -2.82
CA PRO A 29 -6.91 -6.95 -2.78
C PRO A 29 -6.55 -6.11 -4.01
N MET A 30 -5.67 -5.13 -3.85
CA MET A 30 -5.18 -4.32 -4.95
C MET A 30 -4.47 -5.21 -5.98
N LYS A 31 -4.78 -5.01 -7.26
CA LYS A 31 -4.20 -5.76 -8.39
C LYS A 31 -3.33 -4.82 -9.22
N TRP A 32 -2.11 -5.25 -9.50
CA TRP A 32 -1.11 -4.39 -10.12
C TRP A 32 -0.65 -4.92 -11.47
N LYS A 33 -0.48 -3.99 -12.40
CA LYS A 33 0.23 -4.20 -13.66
C LYS A 33 1.53 -3.40 -13.61
N THR A 34 2.65 -4.07 -13.87
CA THR A 34 3.98 -3.46 -13.90
C THR A 34 4.90 -4.27 -14.79
N GLU A 35 5.91 -3.62 -15.35
CA GLU A 35 7.00 -4.28 -16.07
C GLU A 35 8.12 -4.75 -15.13
N VAL A 36 8.07 -4.30 -13.88
CA VAL A 36 9.06 -4.65 -12.86
C VAL A 36 8.77 -6.03 -12.30
N LYS A 37 9.76 -6.91 -12.34
CA LYS A 37 9.64 -8.27 -11.80
C LYS A 37 10.00 -8.29 -10.32
N LYS A 38 9.10 -8.84 -9.52
CA LYS A 38 9.38 -9.17 -8.12
C LYS A 38 10.21 -10.44 -8.07
N SER A 39 11.26 -10.45 -7.26
CA SER A 39 12.12 -11.62 -7.08
C SER A 39 11.50 -12.62 -6.10
N SER A 40 12.07 -13.82 -6.04
CA SER A 40 11.63 -14.90 -5.15
C SER A 40 11.80 -14.58 -3.65
N ASP A 41 12.61 -13.58 -3.31
CA ASP A 41 12.79 -13.07 -1.94
C ASP A 41 11.76 -11.98 -1.56
N ASP A 42 10.72 -11.79 -2.39
CA ASP A 42 9.62 -10.84 -2.21
C ASP A 42 10.02 -9.36 -2.34
N TYR A 43 11.20 -9.07 -2.90
CA TYR A 43 11.68 -7.72 -3.17
C TYR A 43 11.72 -7.39 -4.66
N PHE A 44 11.49 -6.11 -4.98
CA PHE A 44 11.90 -5.51 -6.23
C PHE A 44 13.39 -5.14 -6.12
N HIS A 45 14.23 -5.78 -6.91
CA HIS A 45 15.67 -5.55 -6.88
C HIS A 45 16.04 -4.30 -7.65
N VAL A 46 16.79 -3.42 -7.01
CA VAL A 46 17.21 -2.11 -7.51
C VAL A 46 18.72 -2.12 -7.67
N PRO A 47 19.25 -1.71 -8.84
CA PRO A 47 20.69 -1.56 -9.01
C PRO A 47 21.24 -0.38 -8.20
N PRO A 48 22.57 -0.29 -8.00
CA PRO A 48 23.18 0.84 -7.29
C PRO A 48 22.86 2.21 -7.89
N GLN A 49 22.59 2.28 -9.20
CA GLN A 49 22.23 3.51 -9.91
C GLN A 49 20.82 4.03 -9.59
N GLY A 50 20.03 3.23 -8.87
CA GLY A 50 18.63 3.54 -8.63
C GLY A 50 17.74 3.30 -9.86
N GLY A 51 16.63 4.00 -9.93
CA GLY A 51 15.72 3.92 -11.07
C GLY A 51 14.32 4.43 -10.77
N ASN A 52 13.48 4.38 -11.79
CA ASN A 52 12.05 4.68 -11.71
C ASN A 52 11.24 3.40 -11.87
N TYR A 53 10.30 3.19 -10.97
CA TYR A 53 9.45 2.02 -10.92
C TYR A 53 8.00 2.46 -10.94
N VAL A 54 7.22 1.95 -11.91
CA VAL A 54 5.84 2.37 -12.14
C VAL A 54 4.91 1.16 -11.99
N PHE A 55 3.84 1.36 -11.23
CA PHE A 55 2.83 0.35 -10.94
C PHE A 55 1.45 0.92 -11.23
N TYR A 56 0.65 0.19 -11.99
CA TYR A 56 -0.72 0.55 -12.34
C TYR A 56 -1.70 -0.31 -11.56
N CYS A 57 -2.50 0.29 -10.70
CA CYS A 57 -3.60 -0.43 -10.05
C CYS A 57 -4.73 -0.65 -11.06
N THR A 58 -5.15 -1.92 -11.22
CA THR A 58 -6.13 -2.28 -12.26
C THR A 58 -7.57 -2.34 -11.75
N ASN A 59 -7.78 -2.40 -10.45
CA ASN A 59 -9.10 -2.55 -9.83
C ASN A 59 -9.51 -1.39 -8.90
N TYR A 60 -8.64 -0.40 -8.68
CA TYR A 60 -8.96 0.85 -7.98
C TYR A 60 -8.56 2.03 -8.85
N SER A 61 -9.44 3.03 -8.94
CA SER A 61 -9.21 4.23 -9.75
C SER A 61 -8.28 5.24 -9.08
N SER A 62 -8.13 5.16 -7.77
CA SER A 62 -7.25 6.01 -6.98
C SER A 62 -6.84 5.33 -5.68
N PHE A 63 -5.70 5.72 -5.17
CA PHE A 63 -5.14 5.31 -3.88
C PHE A 63 -4.14 6.35 -3.40
N TRP A 64 -3.68 6.24 -2.18
CA TRP A 64 -2.71 7.16 -1.57
C TRP A 64 -1.47 6.43 -1.08
N VAL A 65 -0.33 7.08 -1.17
CA VAL A 65 0.87 6.67 -0.44
C VAL A 65 0.71 7.11 1.01
N VAL A 66 0.80 6.17 1.94
CA VAL A 66 0.54 6.44 3.37
C VAL A 66 1.78 6.39 4.24
N SER A 67 2.79 5.66 3.84
CA SER A 67 4.09 5.66 4.50
C SER A 67 5.21 5.15 3.60
N ALA A 68 6.43 5.51 3.96
CA ALA A 68 7.63 4.87 3.44
C ALA A 68 8.59 4.57 4.59
N THR A 69 9.32 3.47 4.49
CA THR A 69 10.37 3.11 5.44
C THR A 69 11.68 2.87 4.73
N GLU A 70 12.75 3.20 5.39
CA GLU A 70 14.12 3.00 4.92
C GLU A 70 14.98 2.33 6.00
N LYS A 71 15.84 1.43 5.57
CA LYS A 71 16.73 0.70 6.46
C LYS A 71 17.98 0.26 5.70
N ILE A 72 19.15 0.49 6.29
CA ILE A 72 20.39 -0.16 5.88
C ILE A 72 20.43 -1.56 6.52
N ALA A 73 21.02 -2.53 5.83
CA ALA A 73 21.21 -3.85 6.39
C ALA A 73 21.82 -3.76 7.81
N ARG A 74 21.15 -4.36 8.81
CA ARG A 74 21.49 -4.31 10.24
C ARG A 74 21.37 -2.94 10.91
N GLY A 75 20.80 -1.92 10.22
CA GLY A 75 20.51 -0.60 10.77
C GLY A 75 19.12 -0.48 11.34
N GLU A 76 18.85 0.66 11.95
CA GLU A 76 17.52 1.03 12.41
C GLU A 76 16.61 1.37 11.23
N GLU A 77 15.34 1.09 11.38
CA GLU A 77 14.30 1.46 10.42
C GLU A 77 13.85 2.90 10.68
N LYS A 78 13.83 3.70 9.63
CA LYS A 78 13.36 5.07 9.64
C LYS A 78 12.05 5.16 8.85
N ARG A 79 10.98 5.66 9.47
CA ARG A 79 9.66 5.81 8.87
C ARG A 79 9.40 7.27 8.50
N PHE A 80 8.80 7.45 7.33
CA PHE A 80 8.41 8.76 6.79
C PHE A 80 6.90 8.77 6.55
N SER A 81 6.30 9.93 6.81
CA SER A 81 4.89 10.19 6.56
C SER A 81 4.71 11.07 5.33
N PRO A 82 3.56 11.00 4.64
CA PRO A 82 3.31 11.83 3.48
C PRO A 82 3.21 13.31 3.85
N ASN A 83 3.67 14.15 2.94
CA ASN A 83 3.26 15.54 2.91
C ASN A 83 1.93 15.62 2.17
N TYR A 84 0.89 15.99 2.89
CA TYR A 84 -0.39 16.33 2.28
C TYR A 84 -0.31 17.75 1.78
N ASP A 85 -0.17 17.94 0.49
CA ASP A 85 -0.36 19.24 -0.15
C ASP A 85 -1.87 19.45 -0.39
N ASP A 86 -2.34 20.71 -0.41
CA ASP A 86 -3.75 21.07 -0.60
C ASP A 86 -4.37 20.54 -1.90
N ASN A 87 -3.57 19.97 -2.79
CA ASN A 87 -3.95 19.45 -4.10
C ASN A 87 -4.24 17.94 -4.19
N LYS A 88 -4.39 17.23 -3.08
CA LYS A 88 -4.76 15.80 -3.01
C LYS A 88 -3.75 14.80 -3.58
N ASP A 89 -2.60 15.22 -4.06
CA ASP A 89 -1.53 14.33 -4.47
C ASP A 89 -0.71 13.94 -3.25
N ALA A 90 -0.81 12.69 -2.83
CA ALA A 90 0.02 12.19 -1.75
C ALA A 90 1.40 11.82 -2.30
N SER A 91 2.43 12.50 -1.82
CA SER A 91 3.81 12.14 -2.11
C SER A 91 4.63 12.01 -0.82
N ILE A 92 5.57 11.09 -0.82
CA ILE A 92 6.56 10.92 0.25
C ILE A 92 7.93 11.05 -0.36
N THR A 93 8.73 11.94 0.20
CA THR A 93 10.16 12.03 -0.10
C THR A 93 10.96 11.64 1.13
N THR A 94 11.84 10.68 0.96
CA THR A 94 12.74 10.16 1.98
C THR A 94 14.17 10.52 1.64
N ASP A 95 15.13 9.98 2.37
CA ASP A 95 16.55 10.20 2.05
C ASP A 95 16.96 9.50 0.72
N TRP A 96 16.27 8.41 0.34
CA TRP A 96 16.68 7.56 -0.80
C TRP A 96 15.63 7.41 -1.89
N LEU A 97 14.37 7.71 -1.62
CA LEU A 97 13.30 7.57 -2.59
C LEU A 97 12.30 8.70 -2.57
N THR A 98 11.58 8.83 -3.67
CA THR A 98 10.32 9.58 -3.74
C THR A 98 9.25 8.64 -4.25
N ALA A 99 8.13 8.54 -3.53
CA ALA A 99 6.95 7.80 -3.94
C ALA A 99 5.80 8.77 -4.14
N LYS A 100 5.12 8.65 -5.28
CA LYS A 100 3.98 9.50 -5.64
C LYS A 100 2.83 8.65 -6.18
N SER A 101 1.62 8.91 -5.69
CA SER A 101 0.39 8.37 -6.26
C SER A 101 -0.35 9.43 -7.05
N GLU A 102 -0.70 9.12 -8.30
CA GLU A 102 -1.52 9.96 -9.18
C GLU A 102 -2.63 9.10 -9.77
N GLY A 103 -3.87 9.26 -9.28
CA GLY A 103 -4.97 8.38 -9.64
C GLY A 103 -4.65 6.93 -9.30
N ASN A 104 -4.62 6.05 -10.29
CA ASN A 104 -4.31 4.64 -10.15
C ASN A 104 -2.83 4.28 -10.42
N ILE A 105 -1.93 5.27 -10.45
CA ILE A 105 -0.52 5.08 -10.78
C ILE A 105 0.34 5.38 -9.55
N LEU A 106 1.19 4.43 -9.18
CA LEU A 106 2.28 4.63 -8.23
C LEU A 106 3.60 4.76 -8.99
N THR A 107 4.32 5.84 -8.76
CA THR A 107 5.68 6.03 -9.24
C THR A 107 6.64 6.09 -8.07
N VAL A 108 7.62 5.21 -8.05
CA VAL A 108 8.68 5.18 -7.05
C VAL A 108 10.02 5.46 -7.73
N THR A 109 10.63 6.58 -7.37
CA THR A 109 11.96 6.99 -7.86
C THR A 109 12.98 6.71 -6.76
N ILE A 110 13.96 5.86 -7.03
CA ILE A 110 15.00 5.49 -6.07
C ILE A 110 16.31 6.11 -6.50
N GLN A 111 16.96 6.82 -5.58
CA GLN A 111 18.21 7.52 -5.79
C GLN A 111 19.39 6.55 -5.92
N PRO A 112 20.45 6.91 -6.66
CA PRO A 112 21.70 6.15 -6.66
C PRO A 112 22.26 6.00 -5.25
N THR A 113 22.97 4.92 -5.00
CA THR A 113 23.71 4.72 -3.76
C THR A 113 25.23 4.75 -4.01
N THR A 114 25.97 5.32 -3.08
CA THR A 114 27.43 5.26 -3.02
C THR A 114 27.92 4.38 -1.87
N GLN A 115 26.99 3.74 -1.14
CA GLN A 115 27.29 2.91 0.02
C GLN A 115 27.50 1.46 -0.40
N ASP A 116 28.35 0.75 0.33
CA ASP A 116 28.60 -0.69 0.10
C ASP A 116 27.48 -1.58 0.64
N ALA A 117 26.76 -1.09 1.64
CA ALA A 117 25.66 -1.85 2.24
C ALA A 117 24.38 -1.78 1.39
N ASN A 118 23.62 -2.87 1.40
CA ASN A 118 22.30 -2.90 0.79
C ASN A 118 21.33 -1.98 1.56
N ARG A 119 20.47 -1.31 0.80
CA ARG A 119 19.35 -0.50 1.32
C ARG A 119 18.05 -1.27 1.13
N PHE A 120 17.20 -1.22 2.13
CA PHE A 120 15.86 -1.78 2.10
C PHE A 120 14.86 -0.63 2.25
N MET A 121 13.90 -0.57 1.36
CA MET A 121 12.88 0.47 1.34
C MET A 121 11.52 -0.20 1.18
N LYS A 122 10.52 0.33 1.85
CA LYS A 122 9.13 -0.10 1.71
C LYS A 122 8.24 1.11 1.49
N VAL A 123 7.32 1.00 0.55
CA VAL A 123 6.26 1.99 0.31
C VAL A 123 4.92 1.31 0.59
N GLU A 124 4.13 1.92 1.45
CA GLU A 124 2.78 1.46 1.78
C GLU A 124 1.75 2.37 1.11
N VAL A 125 0.74 1.75 0.52
CA VAL A 125 -0.36 2.44 -0.16
C VAL A 125 -1.71 2.00 0.41
N GLU A 126 -2.72 2.85 0.27
CA GLU A 126 -4.06 2.63 0.80
C GLU A 126 -5.12 3.06 -0.22
N ALA A 127 -6.12 2.21 -0.41
CA ALA A 127 -7.33 2.51 -1.17
C ALA A 127 -8.57 2.20 -0.29
N GLY A 128 -9.05 3.21 0.43
CA GLY A 128 -10.06 3.01 1.46
C GLY A 128 -9.56 2.12 2.59
N ASP A 129 -10.20 0.96 2.79
CA ASP A 129 -9.80 0.00 3.84
C ASP A 129 -8.84 -1.08 3.34
N VAL A 130 -8.35 -0.96 2.09
CA VAL A 130 -7.41 -1.92 1.48
C VAL A 130 -6.02 -1.33 1.45
N PHE A 131 -5.05 -2.09 1.94
CA PHE A 131 -3.64 -1.72 2.00
C PHE A 131 -2.81 -2.66 1.14
N ASP A 132 -1.71 -2.13 0.60
CA ASP A 132 -0.69 -2.92 -0.07
C ASP A 132 0.70 -2.33 0.16
N GLU A 133 1.74 -3.10 -0.10
CA GLU A 133 3.12 -2.69 0.14
C GLU A 133 4.07 -3.09 -0.99
N PHE A 134 5.04 -2.24 -1.24
CA PHE A 134 6.09 -2.44 -2.23
C PHE A 134 7.44 -2.47 -1.54
N ASN A 135 8.10 -3.61 -1.55
CA ASN A 135 9.38 -3.83 -0.90
C ASN A 135 10.51 -3.76 -1.92
N PHE A 136 11.47 -2.84 -1.74
CA PHE A 136 12.61 -2.64 -2.61
C PHE A 136 13.91 -2.97 -1.88
N LYS A 137 14.81 -3.65 -2.59
CA LYS A 137 16.15 -3.95 -2.10
C LYS A 137 17.17 -3.41 -3.09
N GLN A 138 17.81 -2.31 -2.73
CA GLN A 138 18.88 -1.73 -3.53
C GLN A 138 20.21 -2.34 -3.15
N ARG A 139 20.89 -2.89 -4.14
CA ARG A 139 22.24 -3.40 -3.96
C ARG A 139 23.20 -2.26 -3.71
N GLY A 140 24.08 -2.43 -2.73
CA GLY A 140 25.19 -1.52 -2.49
C GLY A 140 26.23 -1.56 -3.60
N LEU A 141 27.03 -0.51 -3.70
CA LEU A 141 28.23 -0.49 -4.52
C LEU A 141 29.25 -1.44 -3.91
N LYS A 142 29.35 -2.66 -4.44
CA LYS A 142 30.54 -3.46 -4.18
C LYS A 142 31.68 -2.80 -4.93
N VAL A 143 32.55 -2.12 -4.21
CA VAL A 143 33.87 -1.79 -4.73
C VAL A 143 34.54 -3.14 -4.98
N GLY A 144 34.73 -3.48 -6.24
CA GLY A 144 35.38 -4.73 -6.62
C GLY A 144 36.77 -4.80 -6.02
N LEU A 145 37.02 -5.88 -5.30
CA LEU A 145 38.36 -6.36 -5.05
C LEU A 145 38.80 -7.18 -6.25
#